data_49ccbb78077193b27b9720a6230b041f
#
_entry.id   49ccbb78077193b27b9720a6230b041f
#
_cell.length_a   1.000
_cell.length_b   1.000
_cell.length_c   1.000
_cell.angle_alpha   90.00
_cell.angle_beta   90.00
_cell.angle_gamma   90.00
#
_symmetry.space_group_name_H-M   'P 1'
#
loop_
_entity.id
_entity.type
_entity.pdbx_description
1 polymer ?
#
loop_
_entity_poly.entity_id
_entity_poly.type
_entity_poly.pdbx_seq_one_letter_code
_entity_poly.pdbx_strand_id
1 'polypeptide(L)'
;MSTGRSSLPVLAEAIAGEPIAGSWMAHPAVYRIYRILGGLSRYNLPAAPLILGKETILEPSLGPAVERIAADRERQARARVQLPPLARRLLDEVEARGRVRMDHWGVRTPEARRARLLLERQLLVVSSSIHTEGGYHTAVVAPWSQGKLSRRFRNDAARSTLSAAADEVLLASVRSAVLVPEREVRRWLIVGAERMKTLLAEGKLERLPGPGGFWLTCRQ
;
A
#
# COMPACT_ATOMS: atom_id res chain seq x y z
N MET A 1 19.53 -12.17 0.23
CA MET A 1 18.28 -11.51 0.57
C MET A 1 17.94 -10.58 -0.58
N SER A 2 16.87 -10.83 -1.32
CA SER A 2 16.45 -9.98 -2.44
C SER A 2 16.12 -8.59 -1.89
N THR A 3 16.88 -7.60 -2.28
CA THR A 3 16.56 -6.19 -2.05
C THR A 3 15.16 -5.96 -2.64
N GLY A 4 14.20 -5.61 -1.79
CA GLY A 4 12.79 -5.50 -2.16
C GLY A 4 12.50 -4.33 -3.11
N ARG A 5 13.18 -4.30 -4.26
CA ARG A 5 12.87 -3.40 -5.37
C ARG A 5 11.57 -3.85 -6.02
N SER A 6 10.69 -2.93 -6.21
CA SER A 6 9.47 -3.08 -7.00
C SER A 6 9.80 -2.83 -8.47
N SER A 7 9.15 -3.58 -9.37
CA SER A 7 9.14 -3.28 -10.81
C SER A 7 8.31 -2.05 -11.15
N LEU A 8 7.50 -1.56 -10.20
CA LEU A 8 6.79 -0.30 -10.36
C LEU A 8 7.74 0.90 -10.27
N PRO A 9 7.48 1.96 -11.04
CA PRO A 9 8.27 3.18 -10.96
C PRO A 9 8.32 3.73 -9.53
N VAL A 10 9.52 3.97 -9.03
CA VAL A 10 9.73 4.61 -7.72
C VAL A 10 9.86 6.10 -7.96
N LEU A 11 8.87 6.87 -7.53
CA LEU A 11 8.79 8.31 -7.81
C LEU A 11 10.04 9.07 -7.33
N ALA A 12 10.58 8.72 -6.16
CA ALA A 12 11.80 9.34 -5.66
C ALA A 12 13.01 9.08 -6.58
N GLU A 13 13.15 7.86 -7.12
CA GLU A 13 14.20 7.49 -8.05
C GLU A 13 14.01 8.19 -9.41
N ALA A 14 12.78 8.30 -9.89
CA ALA A 14 12.46 9.03 -11.10
C ALA A 14 12.81 10.52 -10.98
N ILE A 15 12.56 11.12 -9.82
CA ILE A 15 12.94 12.52 -9.55
C ILE A 15 14.46 12.66 -9.40
N ALA A 16 15.12 11.70 -8.76
CA ALA A 16 16.58 11.71 -8.60
C ALA A 16 17.31 11.53 -9.94
N GLY A 17 16.71 10.78 -10.87
CA GLY A 17 17.31 10.36 -12.14
C GLY A 17 18.20 9.11 -12.00
N GLU A 18 18.23 8.50 -10.81
CA GLU A 18 19.05 7.33 -10.51
C GLU A 18 18.44 6.47 -9.40
N PRO A 19 18.82 5.18 -9.29
CA PRO A 19 18.39 4.32 -8.21
C PRO A 19 18.88 4.81 -6.85
N ILE A 20 17.99 4.78 -5.84
CA ILE A 20 18.33 5.21 -4.47
C ILE A 20 18.62 4.00 -3.60
N ALA A 21 19.84 3.90 -3.09
CA ALA A 21 20.23 2.92 -2.09
C ALA A 21 19.85 3.42 -0.68
N GLY A 22 18.89 2.74 -0.03
CA GLY A 22 18.46 3.10 1.32
C GLY A 22 17.34 4.13 1.36
N SER A 23 17.48 5.14 2.23
CA SER A 23 16.47 6.18 2.41
C SER A 23 16.71 7.34 1.45
N TRP A 24 15.67 7.74 0.71
CA TRP A 24 15.73 8.94 -0.14
C TRP A 24 15.99 10.23 0.66
N MET A 25 15.70 10.24 1.96
CA MET A 25 16.00 11.36 2.86
C MET A 25 17.50 11.63 3.01
N ALA A 26 18.36 10.64 2.77
CA ALA A 26 19.81 10.77 2.80
C ALA A 26 20.42 11.03 1.41
N HIS A 27 19.59 11.10 0.37
CA HIS A 27 20.06 11.26 -1.02
C HIS A 27 20.37 12.74 -1.32
N PRO A 28 21.41 13.04 -2.14
CA PRO A 28 21.72 14.43 -2.54
C PRO A 28 20.55 15.17 -3.17
N ALA A 29 19.66 14.46 -3.89
CA ALA A 29 18.45 15.03 -4.51
C ALA A 29 17.28 15.24 -3.51
N VAL A 30 17.46 15.04 -2.19
CA VAL A 30 16.39 15.11 -1.18
C VAL A 30 15.55 16.37 -1.28
N TYR A 31 16.14 17.53 -1.50
CA TYR A 31 15.44 18.81 -1.66
C TYR A 31 14.49 18.83 -2.85
N ARG A 32 14.95 18.31 -4.00
CA ARG A 32 14.16 18.21 -5.22
C ARG A 32 13.01 17.23 -5.04
N ILE A 33 13.30 16.05 -4.43
CA ILE A 33 12.30 15.03 -4.12
C ILE A 33 11.23 15.61 -3.19
N TYR A 34 11.64 16.23 -2.09
CA TYR A 34 10.72 16.83 -1.11
C TYR A 34 9.82 17.89 -1.72
N ARG A 35 10.38 18.79 -2.54
CA ARG A 35 9.62 19.85 -3.21
C ARG A 35 8.57 19.30 -4.16
N ILE A 36 8.91 18.28 -4.94
CA ILE A 36 7.95 17.66 -5.88
C ILE A 36 6.89 16.87 -5.14
N LEU A 37 7.25 16.05 -4.15
CA LEU A 37 6.28 15.31 -3.34
C LEU A 37 5.33 16.26 -2.59
N GLY A 38 5.85 17.36 -2.02
CA GLY A 38 5.05 18.41 -1.40
C GLY A 38 4.12 19.10 -2.40
N GLY A 39 4.58 19.30 -3.64
CA GLY A 39 3.76 19.81 -4.74
C GLY A 39 2.60 18.88 -5.12
N LEU A 40 2.83 17.57 -5.10
CA LEU A 40 1.80 16.57 -5.41
C LEU A 40 0.66 16.54 -4.37
N SER A 41 0.93 16.93 -3.14
CA SER A 41 -0.10 16.98 -2.09
C SER A 41 -1.27 17.90 -2.44
N ARG A 42 -1.04 18.91 -3.29
CA ARG A 42 -2.07 19.84 -3.80
C ARG A 42 -3.11 19.16 -4.69
N TYR A 43 -2.73 18.09 -5.37
CA TYR A 43 -3.63 17.35 -6.26
C TYR A 43 -4.52 16.37 -5.50
N ASN A 44 -4.36 16.25 -4.18
CA ASN A 44 -5.15 15.35 -3.34
C ASN A 44 -5.24 13.92 -3.93
N LEU A 45 -4.12 13.42 -4.45
CA LEU A 45 -4.05 12.10 -5.04
C LEU A 45 -4.27 11.04 -3.96
N PRO A 46 -5.08 10.00 -4.24
CA PRO A 46 -5.21 8.89 -3.30
C PRO A 46 -3.88 8.16 -3.18
N ALA A 47 -3.56 7.74 -1.96
CA ALA A 47 -2.38 6.92 -1.71
C ALA A 47 -2.70 5.84 -0.67
N ALA A 48 -2.14 4.65 -0.86
CA ALA A 48 -2.31 3.52 0.03
C ALA A 48 -1.07 2.60 -0.01
N PRO A 49 -0.78 1.83 1.04
CA PRO A 49 0.38 0.94 1.11
C PRO A 49 0.15 -0.39 0.36
N LEU A 50 -0.17 -0.32 -0.93
CA LEU A 50 -0.61 -1.46 -1.73
C LEU A 50 0.53 -2.37 -2.20
N ILE A 51 1.65 -1.78 -2.63
CA ILE A 51 2.73 -2.51 -3.27
C ILE A 51 3.87 -2.73 -2.29
N LEU A 52 4.07 -3.96 -1.88
CA LEU A 52 5.09 -4.36 -0.89
C LEU A 52 5.02 -3.57 0.44
N GLY A 53 3.85 -3.03 0.76
CA GLY A 53 3.64 -2.17 1.94
C GLY A 53 4.24 -0.77 1.81
N LYS A 54 4.62 -0.35 0.60
CA LYS A 54 5.07 1.01 0.30
C LYS A 54 3.87 1.87 -0.08
N GLU A 55 3.89 3.13 0.32
CA GLU A 55 2.88 4.08 -0.09
C GLU A 55 2.90 4.23 -1.62
N THR A 56 1.78 3.87 -2.24
CA THR A 56 1.57 3.88 -3.68
C THR A 56 0.58 4.98 -4.01
N ILE A 57 1.02 5.93 -4.83
CA ILE A 57 0.15 6.98 -5.36
C ILE A 57 -0.72 6.36 -6.45
N LEU A 58 -2.00 6.62 -6.38
CA LEU A 58 -3.01 6.03 -7.25
C LEU A 58 -3.60 7.09 -8.17
N GLU A 59 -3.99 6.66 -9.36
CA GLU A 59 -4.93 7.41 -10.15
C GLU A 59 -6.27 7.53 -9.38
N PRO A 60 -6.92 8.71 -9.35
CA PRO A 60 -8.16 8.91 -8.60
C PRO A 60 -9.27 7.91 -8.92
N SER A 61 -9.36 7.43 -10.15
CA SER A 61 -10.30 6.40 -10.58
C SER A 61 -10.17 5.08 -9.83
N LEU A 62 -8.98 4.74 -9.33
CA LEU A 62 -8.72 3.52 -8.55
C LEU A 62 -9.13 3.65 -7.07
N GLY A 63 -9.44 4.84 -6.60
CA GLY A 63 -9.82 5.08 -5.21
C GLY A 63 -11.00 4.24 -4.73
N PRO A 64 -12.12 4.16 -5.48
CA PRO A 64 -13.26 3.31 -5.14
C PRO A 64 -12.89 1.82 -5.03
N ALA A 65 -12.06 1.32 -5.94
CA ALA A 65 -11.64 -0.08 -5.94
C ALA A 65 -10.78 -0.41 -4.71
N VAL A 66 -9.84 0.46 -4.34
CA VAL A 66 -9.04 0.29 -3.12
C VAL A 66 -9.90 0.35 -1.87
N GLU A 67 -10.86 1.28 -1.81
CA GLU A 67 -11.79 1.35 -0.68
C GLU A 67 -12.68 0.10 -0.61
N ARG A 68 -13.16 -0.43 -1.75
CA ARG A 68 -13.94 -1.68 -1.77
C ARG A 68 -13.15 -2.86 -1.22
N ILE A 69 -11.87 -2.97 -1.57
CA ILE A 69 -10.97 -3.99 -1.02
C ILE A 69 -10.78 -3.80 0.48
N ALA A 70 -10.51 -2.57 0.90
CA ALA A 70 -10.25 -2.26 2.30
C ALA A 70 -11.48 -2.49 3.19
N ALA A 71 -12.68 -2.12 2.73
CA ALA A 71 -13.93 -2.21 3.47
C ALA A 71 -14.54 -3.63 3.50
N ASP A 72 -13.97 -4.61 2.79
CA ASP A 72 -14.50 -5.97 2.75
C ASP A 72 -14.37 -6.67 4.10
N ARG A 73 -15.51 -6.99 4.71
CA ARG A 73 -15.58 -7.54 6.07
C ARG A 73 -14.98 -8.93 6.19
N GLU A 74 -15.19 -9.80 5.19
CA GLU A 74 -14.64 -11.15 5.22
C GLU A 74 -13.11 -11.14 5.11
N ARG A 75 -12.60 -10.29 4.22
CA ARG A 75 -11.17 -10.06 4.08
C ARG A 75 -10.57 -9.54 5.39
N GLN A 76 -11.20 -8.54 6.01
CA GLN A 76 -10.76 -8.01 7.30
C GLN A 76 -10.78 -9.08 8.39
N ALA A 77 -11.83 -9.89 8.46
CA ALA A 77 -11.92 -10.98 9.44
C ALA A 77 -10.78 -12.00 9.23
N ARG A 78 -10.55 -12.44 8.00
CA ARG A 78 -9.43 -13.35 7.68
C ARG A 78 -8.08 -12.73 8.04
N ALA A 79 -7.86 -11.46 7.72
CA ALA A 79 -6.63 -10.78 8.06
C ALA A 79 -6.39 -10.71 9.58
N ARG A 80 -7.44 -10.42 10.37
CA ARG A 80 -7.38 -10.35 11.84
C ARG A 80 -6.95 -11.67 12.47
N VAL A 81 -7.48 -12.80 11.99
CA VAL A 81 -7.10 -14.13 12.49
C VAL A 81 -5.60 -14.39 12.33
N GLN A 82 -5.00 -13.89 11.27
CA GLN A 82 -3.58 -14.10 10.94
C GLN A 82 -2.63 -13.08 11.58
N LEU A 83 -3.15 -12.09 12.33
CA LEU A 83 -2.30 -11.08 12.95
C LEU A 83 -1.46 -11.67 14.10
N PRO A 84 -0.15 -11.35 14.15
CA PRO A 84 0.66 -11.60 15.33
C PRO A 84 0.07 -10.90 16.58
N PRO A 85 0.32 -11.42 17.79
CA PRO A 85 -0.28 -10.88 19.02
C PRO A 85 -0.11 -9.37 19.19
N LEU A 86 1.09 -8.83 18.91
CA LEU A 86 1.35 -7.39 19.04
C LEU A 86 0.56 -6.54 18.05
N ALA A 87 0.41 -7.02 16.80
CA ALA A 87 -0.39 -6.32 15.80
C ALA A 87 -1.88 -6.36 16.14
N ARG A 88 -2.37 -7.48 16.64
CA ARG A 88 -3.75 -7.62 17.13
C ARG A 88 -4.03 -6.65 18.27
N ARG A 89 -3.15 -6.63 19.28
CA ARG A 89 -3.26 -5.69 20.41
C ARG A 89 -3.29 -4.23 19.95
N LEU A 90 -2.42 -3.85 18.99
CA LEU A 90 -2.44 -2.50 18.45
C LEU A 90 -3.76 -2.18 17.73
N LEU A 91 -4.29 -3.14 16.96
CA LEU A 91 -5.56 -2.96 16.26
C LEU A 91 -6.72 -2.79 17.26
N ASP A 92 -6.79 -3.63 18.29
CA ASP A 92 -7.82 -3.55 19.34
C ASP A 92 -7.79 -2.19 20.06
N GLU A 93 -6.59 -1.69 20.35
CA GLU A 93 -6.38 -0.37 20.95
C GLU A 93 -6.83 0.77 20.03
N VAL A 94 -6.50 0.68 18.72
CA VAL A 94 -6.91 1.66 17.71
C VAL A 94 -8.44 1.67 17.56
N GLU A 95 -9.08 0.51 17.60
CA GLU A 95 -10.54 0.42 17.50
C GLU A 95 -11.25 0.94 18.75
N ALA A 96 -10.70 0.64 19.93
CA ALA A 96 -11.27 1.09 21.21
C ALA A 96 -11.15 2.61 21.39
N ARG A 97 -10.03 3.21 20.99
CA ARG A 97 -9.74 4.65 21.20
C ARG A 97 -9.98 5.52 19.98
N GLY A 98 -10.21 4.92 18.81
CA GLY A 98 -10.31 5.64 17.54
C GLY A 98 -8.98 6.17 17.00
N ARG A 99 -8.01 6.46 17.86
CA ARG A 99 -6.66 6.92 17.48
C ARG A 99 -5.63 6.52 18.53
N VAL A 100 -4.45 6.10 18.08
CA VAL A 100 -3.31 5.76 18.94
C VAL A 100 -2.05 6.47 18.45
N ARG A 101 -1.42 7.24 19.34
CA ARG A 101 -0.07 7.79 19.08
C ARG A 101 0.97 6.73 19.42
N MET A 102 1.85 6.44 18.48
CA MET A 102 2.85 5.36 18.64
C MET A 102 3.89 5.66 19.71
N ASP A 103 4.22 6.93 19.94
CA ASP A 103 5.12 7.34 21.03
C ASP A 103 4.51 7.16 22.43
N HIS A 104 3.18 7.20 22.54
CA HIS A 104 2.43 7.00 23.78
C HIS A 104 1.98 5.53 23.97
N TRP A 105 2.11 4.70 22.96
CA TRP A 105 1.66 3.30 23.03
C TRP A 105 2.56 2.40 23.91
N GLY A 106 3.56 3.00 24.58
CA GLY A 106 4.41 2.33 25.57
C GLY A 106 5.46 1.39 24.97
N VAL A 107 5.51 1.26 23.65
CA VAL A 107 6.42 0.33 22.95
C VAL A 107 7.12 1.03 21.80
N ARG A 108 8.28 1.65 22.08
CA ARG A 108 9.14 2.24 21.03
C ARG A 108 10.12 1.20 20.47
N THR A 109 9.63 0.06 20.02
CA THR A 109 10.47 -1.01 19.51
C THR A 109 10.31 -1.20 18.00
N PRO A 110 11.29 -1.82 17.32
CA PRO A 110 11.16 -2.25 15.94
C PRO A 110 9.94 -3.14 15.71
N GLU A 111 9.52 -3.92 16.72
CA GLU A 111 8.34 -4.79 16.68
C GLU A 111 7.04 -3.99 16.61
N ALA A 112 6.92 -2.91 17.39
CA ALA A 112 5.75 -2.02 17.34
C ALA A 112 5.63 -1.36 15.96
N ARG A 113 6.76 -0.94 15.38
CA ARG A 113 6.80 -0.42 14.02
C ARG A 113 6.39 -1.48 13.00
N ARG A 114 6.87 -2.72 13.12
CA ARG A 114 6.48 -3.82 12.24
C ARG A 114 4.98 -4.14 12.36
N ALA A 115 4.44 -4.15 13.58
CA ALA A 115 3.02 -4.35 13.84
C ALA A 115 2.18 -3.29 13.11
N ARG A 116 2.51 -2.01 13.26
CA ARG A 116 1.84 -0.91 12.55
C ARG A 116 1.90 -1.08 11.04
N LEU A 117 3.09 -1.30 10.47
CA LEU A 117 3.27 -1.47 9.03
C LEU A 117 2.50 -2.69 8.48
N LEU A 118 2.38 -3.75 9.27
CA LEU A 118 1.56 -4.89 8.90
C LEU A 118 0.07 -4.53 8.82
N LEU A 119 -0.45 -3.80 9.81
CA LEU A 119 -1.85 -3.35 9.83
C LEU A 119 -2.15 -2.40 8.66
N GLU A 120 -1.25 -1.47 8.35
CA GLU A 120 -1.34 -0.59 7.18
C GLU A 120 -1.38 -1.40 5.87
N ARG A 121 -0.45 -2.34 5.72
CA ARG A 121 -0.39 -3.23 4.55
C ARG A 121 -1.65 -4.07 4.39
N GLN A 122 -2.32 -4.42 5.49
CA GLN A 122 -3.59 -5.12 5.49
C GLN A 122 -4.78 -4.18 5.29
N LEU A 123 -4.57 -2.88 5.08
CA LEU A 123 -5.62 -1.87 4.95
C LEU A 123 -6.63 -1.93 6.12
N LEU A 124 -6.16 -2.22 7.32
CA LEU A 124 -6.96 -2.21 8.54
C LEU A 124 -6.89 -0.86 9.24
N VAL A 125 -5.76 -0.18 9.10
CA VAL A 125 -5.50 1.13 9.68
C VAL A 125 -4.86 2.08 8.67
N VAL A 126 -4.91 3.35 8.98
CA VAL A 126 -4.13 4.41 8.33
C VAL A 126 -3.23 5.08 9.35
N SER A 127 -2.09 5.59 8.90
CA SER A 127 -1.21 6.40 9.75
C SER A 127 -0.98 7.77 9.16
N SER A 128 -0.81 8.73 10.04
CA SER A 128 -0.33 10.07 9.70
C SER A 128 0.89 10.40 10.56
N SER A 129 1.86 11.10 9.97
CA SER A 129 3.01 11.61 10.73
C SER A 129 2.65 12.90 11.42
N ILE A 130 3.04 13.04 12.69
CA ILE A 130 2.96 14.29 13.44
C ILE A 130 4.32 14.63 14.04
N HIS A 131 4.58 15.91 14.26
CA HIS A 131 5.69 16.36 15.08
C HIS A 131 5.28 16.29 16.55
N THR A 132 6.16 15.74 17.38
CA THR A 132 6.01 15.82 18.84
C THR A 132 6.53 17.15 19.36
N GLU A 133 6.18 17.50 20.60
CA GLU A 133 6.71 18.68 21.27
C GLU A 133 8.24 18.70 21.36
N GLY A 134 8.88 17.54 21.43
CA GLY A 134 10.33 17.37 21.37
C GLY A 134 10.94 17.41 19.97
N GLY A 135 10.18 17.80 18.94
CA GLY A 135 10.67 17.95 17.56
C GLY A 135 10.82 16.62 16.77
N TYR A 136 10.46 15.49 17.36
CA TYR A 136 10.55 14.19 16.70
C TYR A 136 9.28 13.87 15.91
N HIS A 137 9.44 13.09 14.83
CA HIS A 137 8.30 12.53 14.13
C HIS A 137 7.78 11.28 14.84
N THR A 138 6.46 11.22 15.02
CA THR A 138 5.76 10.00 15.44
C THR A 138 4.57 9.74 14.54
N ALA A 139 4.04 8.51 14.56
CA ALA A 139 2.84 8.16 13.82
C ALA A 139 1.61 8.20 14.73
N VAL A 140 0.51 8.73 14.20
CA VAL A 140 -0.84 8.55 14.73
C VAL A 140 -1.55 7.53 13.86
N VAL A 141 -1.98 6.43 14.46
CA VAL A 141 -2.66 5.31 13.81
C VAL A 141 -4.16 5.44 14.09
N ALA A 142 -4.98 5.29 13.07
CA ALA A 142 -6.43 5.33 13.16
C ALA A 142 -7.05 4.19 12.33
N PRO A 143 -8.30 3.78 12.57
CA PRO A 143 -8.99 2.82 11.74
C PRO A 143 -9.00 3.28 10.27
N TRP A 144 -8.92 2.34 9.32
CA TRP A 144 -8.97 2.64 7.89
C TRP A 144 -10.14 3.57 7.52
N SER A 145 -11.31 3.32 8.11
CA SER A 145 -12.54 4.10 7.87
C SER A 145 -12.42 5.60 8.18
N GLN A 146 -11.43 6.02 8.96
CA GLN A 146 -11.12 7.41 9.27
C GLN A 146 -10.11 8.02 8.29
N GLY A 147 -9.56 7.24 7.37
CA GLY A 147 -8.61 7.71 6.37
C GLY A 147 -9.24 8.63 5.31
N LYS A 148 -8.42 9.48 4.70
CA LYS A 148 -8.87 10.39 3.63
C LYS A 148 -9.45 9.62 2.44
N LEU A 149 -8.82 8.50 2.06
CA LEU A 149 -9.26 7.66 0.95
C LEU A 149 -10.64 7.07 1.24
N SER A 150 -10.83 6.45 2.41
CA SER A 150 -12.12 5.89 2.80
C SER A 150 -13.23 6.95 2.83
N ARG A 151 -12.98 8.10 3.45
CA ARG A 151 -13.98 9.18 3.49
C ARG A 151 -14.38 9.68 2.10
N ARG A 152 -13.43 9.72 1.17
CA ARG A 152 -13.68 10.21 -0.20
C ARG A 152 -14.46 9.22 -1.06
N PHE A 153 -14.15 7.92 -0.96
CA PHE A 153 -14.60 6.91 -1.93
C PHE A 153 -15.58 5.88 -1.38
N ARG A 154 -15.97 5.95 -0.11
CA ARG A 154 -16.87 4.96 0.53
C ARG A 154 -18.16 4.72 -0.23
N ASN A 155 -18.80 5.76 -0.73
CA ASN A 155 -20.08 5.65 -1.42
C ASN A 155 -19.92 5.01 -2.81
N ASP A 156 -18.81 5.29 -3.49
CA ASP A 156 -18.53 4.75 -4.81
C ASP A 156 -18.05 3.30 -4.74
N ALA A 157 -17.36 2.94 -3.67
CA ALA A 157 -16.88 1.57 -3.43
C ALA A 157 -18.01 0.52 -3.38
N ALA A 158 -19.21 0.91 -2.95
CA ALA A 158 -20.37 0.02 -2.87
C ALA A 158 -20.87 -0.45 -4.24
N ARG A 159 -20.48 0.23 -5.32
CA ARG A 159 -20.91 -0.08 -6.69
C ARG A 159 -20.16 -1.24 -7.34
N SER A 160 -19.06 -1.72 -6.71
CA SER A 160 -18.20 -2.76 -7.26
C SER A 160 -18.17 -4.00 -6.37
N THR A 161 -17.98 -5.18 -6.97
CA THR A 161 -17.67 -6.41 -6.24
C THR A 161 -16.21 -6.39 -5.79
N LEU A 162 -15.89 -7.19 -4.75
CA LEU A 162 -14.49 -7.35 -4.31
C LEU A 162 -13.58 -7.85 -5.45
N SER A 163 -14.07 -8.81 -6.24
CA SER A 163 -13.32 -9.38 -7.36
C SER A 163 -13.02 -8.35 -8.43
N ALA A 164 -14.04 -7.58 -8.86
CA ALA A 164 -13.87 -6.54 -9.86
C ALA A 164 -12.90 -5.44 -9.39
N ALA A 165 -13.02 -5.01 -8.13
CA ALA A 165 -12.12 -4.05 -7.53
C ALA A 165 -10.67 -4.55 -7.47
N ALA A 166 -10.48 -5.84 -7.10
CA ALA A 166 -9.16 -6.46 -7.08
C ALA A 166 -8.54 -6.56 -8.49
N ASP A 167 -9.34 -6.92 -9.48
CA ASP A 167 -8.90 -6.99 -10.88
C ASP A 167 -8.47 -5.61 -11.40
N GLU A 168 -9.26 -4.59 -11.14
CA GLU A 168 -8.98 -3.21 -11.55
C GLU A 168 -7.63 -2.73 -10.99
N VAL A 169 -7.41 -2.89 -9.69
CA VAL A 169 -6.15 -2.49 -9.05
C VAL A 169 -4.96 -3.33 -9.55
N LEU A 170 -5.15 -4.64 -9.73
CA LEU A 170 -4.08 -5.53 -10.19
C LEU A 170 -3.69 -5.21 -11.64
N LEU A 171 -4.66 -5.06 -12.54
CA LEU A 171 -4.42 -4.72 -13.94
C LEU A 171 -3.76 -3.34 -14.08
N ALA A 172 -4.24 -2.33 -13.34
CA ALA A 172 -3.62 -1.02 -13.34
C ALA A 172 -2.16 -1.07 -12.86
N SER A 173 -1.87 -1.86 -11.81
CA SER A 173 -0.51 -2.03 -11.29
C SER A 173 0.41 -2.73 -12.29
N VAL A 174 -0.04 -3.81 -12.94
CA VAL A 174 0.75 -4.51 -13.98
C VAL A 174 0.96 -3.59 -15.19
N ARG A 175 -0.06 -2.87 -15.60
CA ARG A 175 0.02 -1.92 -16.72
C ARG A 175 1.02 -0.80 -16.46
N SER A 176 1.06 -0.29 -15.23
CA SER A 176 2.03 0.74 -14.81
C SER A 176 3.46 0.23 -14.77
N ALA A 177 3.66 -1.07 -14.50
CA ALA A 177 4.97 -1.70 -14.51
C ALA A 177 5.42 -2.08 -15.94
N VAL A 178 4.49 -2.08 -16.91
CA VAL A 178 4.67 -2.58 -18.29
C VAL A 178 4.97 -4.07 -18.31
N LEU A 179 5.99 -4.52 -17.56
CA LEU A 179 6.42 -5.89 -17.43
C LEU A 179 6.88 -6.14 -16.00
N VAL A 180 6.34 -7.17 -15.34
CA VAL A 180 6.62 -7.44 -13.92
C VAL A 180 6.84 -8.93 -13.66
N PRO A 181 7.85 -9.33 -12.86
CA PRO A 181 8.04 -10.73 -12.47
C PRO A 181 6.79 -11.28 -11.76
N GLU A 182 6.28 -12.43 -12.19
CA GLU A 182 5.12 -13.08 -11.57
C GLU A 182 5.29 -13.27 -10.05
N ARG A 183 6.51 -13.65 -9.63
CA ARG A 183 6.84 -13.78 -8.19
C ARG A 183 6.68 -12.49 -7.39
N GLU A 184 6.84 -11.33 -8.03
CA GLU A 184 6.64 -10.04 -7.39
C GLU A 184 5.14 -9.75 -7.22
N VAL A 185 4.35 -9.96 -8.28
CA VAL A 185 2.89 -9.75 -8.25
C VAL A 185 2.22 -10.58 -7.15
N ARG A 186 2.68 -11.82 -6.93
CA ARG A 186 2.20 -12.68 -5.84
C ARG A 186 2.40 -12.07 -4.45
N ARG A 187 3.31 -11.11 -4.30
CA ARG A 187 3.62 -10.40 -3.05
C ARG A 187 2.92 -9.05 -2.96
N TRP A 188 2.33 -8.59 -4.07
CA TRP A 188 1.52 -7.38 -4.06
C TRP A 188 0.25 -7.65 -3.26
N LEU A 189 -0.61 -6.94 -3.21
CA LEU A 189 -1.96 -6.98 -2.68
C LEU A 189 -2.45 -8.26 -1.98
N ILE A 190 -3.24 -7.99 -1.05
CA ILE A 190 -4.05 -8.82 -0.17
C ILE A 190 -4.91 -9.86 -0.91
N VAL A 191 -5.16 -9.68 -2.21
CA VAL A 191 -6.00 -10.56 -3.05
C VAL A 191 -5.26 -11.12 -4.27
N GLY A 192 -3.95 -10.88 -4.37
CA GLY A 192 -3.20 -10.99 -5.63
C GLY A 192 -3.12 -12.37 -6.26
N ALA A 193 -2.84 -13.44 -5.50
CA ALA A 193 -2.48 -14.72 -6.14
C ALA A 193 -3.64 -15.40 -6.86
N GLU A 194 -4.84 -15.44 -6.26
CA GLU A 194 -6.01 -16.09 -6.86
C GLU A 194 -6.55 -15.27 -8.05
N ARG A 195 -6.63 -13.96 -7.89
CA ARG A 195 -7.09 -13.09 -8.98
C ARG A 195 -6.14 -13.10 -10.17
N MET A 196 -4.84 -13.16 -9.93
CA MET A 196 -3.83 -13.29 -10.98
C MET A 196 -4.08 -14.55 -11.84
N LYS A 197 -4.37 -15.69 -11.23
CA LYS A 197 -4.70 -16.93 -11.97
C LYS A 197 -5.95 -16.76 -12.84
N THR A 198 -6.98 -16.14 -12.28
CA THR A 198 -8.21 -15.86 -13.02
C THR A 198 -7.95 -14.96 -14.22
N LEU A 199 -7.24 -13.84 -14.02
CA LEU A 199 -6.94 -12.89 -15.09
C LEU A 199 -6.05 -13.48 -16.20
N LEU A 200 -5.16 -14.44 -15.85
CA LEU A 200 -4.41 -15.22 -16.83
C LEU A 200 -5.34 -16.15 -17.63
N ALA A 201 -6.26 -16.85 -16.97
CA ALA A 201 -7.21 -17.72 -17.62
C ALA A 201 -8.19 -16.94 -18.52
N GLU A 202 -8.57 -15.74 -18.13
CA GLU A 202 -9.41 -14.83 -18.92
C GLU A 202 -8.65 -14.10 -20.04
N GLY A 203 -7.34 -14.32 -20.17
CA GLY A 203 -6.50 -13.65 -21.17
C GLY A 203 -6.31 -12.15 -20.98
N LYS A 204 -6.64 -11.59 -19.81
CA LYS A 204 -6.41 -10.18 -19.46
C LYS A 204 -4.96 -9.90 -19.06
N LEU A 205 -4.29 -10.91 -18.53
CA LEU A 205 -2.85 -10.94 -18.31
C LEU A 205 -2.22 -11.96 -19.23
N GLU A 206 -1.02 -11.69 -19.66
CA GLU A 206 -0.18 -12.60 -20.44
C GLU A 206 1.07 -12.96 -19.63
N ARG A 207 1.48 -14.23 -19.74
CA ARG A 207 2.68 -14.76 -19.12
C ARG A 207 3.76 -14.93 -20.16
N LEU A 208 4.88 -14.25 -19.99
CA LEU A 208 6.02 -14.30 -20.87
C LEU A 208 7.21 -14.97 -20.16
N PRO A 209 7.99 -15.83 -20.85
CA PRO A 209 9.25 -16.33 -20.29
C PRO A 209 10.27 -15.18 -20.19
N GLY A 210 11.04 -15.17 -19.10
CA GLY A 210 12.04 -14.13 -18.88
C GLY A 210 13.08 -14.53 -17.84
N PRO A 211 14.07 -13.68 -17.59
CA PRO A 211 15.12 -13.96 -16.62
C PRO A 211 14.58 -14.29 -15.23
N GLY A 212 14.94 -15.44 -14.72
CA GLY A 212 14.54 -15.89 -13.38
C GLY A 212 13.08 -16.34 -13.24
N GLY A 213 12.40 -16.70 -14.35
CA GLY A 213 11.06 -17.28 -14.35
C GLY A 213 10.09 -16.59 -15.31
N PHE A 214 8.83 -16.49 -14.92
CA PHE A 214 7.80 -15.85 -15.73
C PHE A 214 7.59 -14.38 -15.35
N TRP A 215 7.20 -13.61 -16.34
CA TRP A 215 6.86 -12.21 -16.26
C TRP A 215 5.42 -12.01 -16.73
N LEU A 216 4.76 -11.00 -16.19
CA LEU A 216 3.39 -10.67 -16.52
C LEU A 216 3.32 -9.31 -17.21
N THR A 217 2.43 -9.22 -18.19
CA THR A 217 2.02 -7.97 -18.83
C THR A 217 0.51 -7.98 -19.02
N CYS A 218 -0.08 -6.81 -19.24
CA CYS A 218 -1.47 -6.73 -19.69
C CYS A 218 -1.53 -6.98 -21.19
N ARG A 219 -2.48 -7.80 -21.62
CA ARG A 219 -2.79 -7.93 -23.04
C ARG A 219 -3.38 -6.60 -23.55
N GLN A 220 -2.88 -6.12 -24.66
CA GLN A 220 -3.41 -4.92 -25.34
C GLN A 220 -4.74 -5.23 -26.01
#